data_3801857300aa4513000a115997c686d7
#
_entry.id   3801857300aa4513000a115997c686d7
#
_cell.length_a   1.000
_cell.length_b   1.000
_cell.length_c   1.000
_cell.angle_alpha   90.00
_cell.angle_beta   90.00
_cell.angle_gamma   90.00
#
_symmetry.space_group_name_H-M   'P 1'
#
loop_
_entity.id
_entity.type
_entity.pdbx_description
1 polymer ?
#
loop_
_entity_poly.entity_id
_entity_poly.type
_entity_poly.pdbx_seq_one_letter_code
_entity_poly.pdbx_strand_id
1 'polypeptide(L)' 'MEGVKEERMQTARRMKARGLALEFISEMTGLSPEEIDSL' A
#
# COMPACT_ATOMS: atom_id res chain seq x y z
N MET A 1 10.85 11.72 10.79
CA MET A 1 9.92 12.06 9.74
C MET A 1 9.03 10.91 9.38
N GLU A 2 7.84 11.02 9.75
CA GLU A 2 6.91 9.90 9.61
C GLU A 2 6.14 9.93 8.31
N GLY A 3 6.32 10.93 7.53
CA GLY A 3 5.44 11.15 6.40
C GLY A 3 5.53 10.13 5.29
N VAL A 4 6.75 9.64 4.99
CA VAL A 4 6.92 8.81 3.81
C VAL A 4 6.17 7.50 3.94
N LYS A 5 6.36 6.81 5.05
CA LYS A 5 5.70 5.52 5.21
C LYS A 5 4.19 5.67 5.33
N GLU A 6 3.75 6.68 6.04
CA GLU A 6 2.33 6.91 6.18
C GLU A 6 1.68 7.24 4.85
N GLU A 7 2.36 8.04 4.05
CA GLU A 7 1.83 8.36 2.74
C GLU A 7 1.72 7.12 1.88
N ARG A 8 2.72 6.25 1.93
CA ARG A 8 2.67 5.03 1.16
C ARG A 8 1.54 4.13 1.61
N MET A 9 1.32 4.07 2.91
CA MET A 9 0.24 3.26 3.43
C MET A 9 -1.12 3.81 3.01
N GLN A 10 -1.27 5.12 3.00
CA GLN A 10 -2.51 5.72 2.54
C GLN A 10 -2.74 5.43 1.06
N THR A 11 -1.70 5.55 0.27
CA THR A 11 -1.81 5.23 -1.15
C THR A 11 -2.19 3.77 -1.34
N ALA A 12 -1.57 2.88 -0.57
CA ALA A 12 -1.89 1.46 -0.68
C ALA A 12 -3.34 1.19 -0.30
N ARG A 13 -3.83 1.88 0.72
CA ARG A 13 -5.23 1.73 1.11
C ARG A 13 -6.17 2.11 -0.03
N ARG A 14 -5.88 3.21 -0.68
CA ARG A 14 -6.71 3.66 -1.79
C ARG A 14 -6.69 2.65 -2.92
N MET A 15 -5.52 2.14 -3.23
CA MET A 15 -5.40 1.14 -4.29
C MET A 15 -6.14 -0.14 -3.91
N LYS A 16 -6.03 -0.54 -2.65
CA LYS A 16 -6.72 -1.72 -2.19
C LYS A 16 -8.23 -1.55 -2.29
N ALA A 17 -8.71 -0.38 -1.94
CA ALA A 17 -10.13 -0.09 -2.02
C ALA A 17 -10.66 -0.15 -3.45
N ARG A 18 -9.78 0.10 -4.41
CA ARG A 18 -10.15 0.03 -5.82
C ARG A 18 -10.06 -1.38 -6.38
N GLY A 19 -9.66 -2.34 -5.56
CA GLY A 19 -9.60 -3.72 -6.00
C GLY A 19 -8.36 -4.09 -6.78
N LEU A 20 -7.29 -3.30 -6.64
CA LEU A 20 -6.05 -3.61 -7.33
C LEU A 20 -5.35 -4.78 -6.66
N ALA A 21 -4.56 -5.50 -7.45
CA ALA A 21 -3.86 -6.68 -6.94
C ALA A 21 -2.80 -6.27 -5.91
N LEU A 22 -2.62 -7.11 -4.90
CA LEU A 22 -1.63 -6.83 -3.86
C LEU A 22 -0.24 -6.71 -4.44
N GLU A 23 0.08 -7.54 -5.41
CA GLU A 23 1.40 -7.48 -6.02
C GLU A 23 1.64 -6.15 -6.70
N PHE A 24 0.62 -5.65 -7.38
CA PHE A 24 0.75 -4.37 -8.04
C PHE A 24 0.92 -3.25 -7.02
N ILE A 25 0.12 -3.29 -5.96
CA ILE A 25 0.20 -2.27 -4.93
C ILE A 25 1.56 -2.31 -4.25
N SER A 26 2.05 -3.51 -4.00
CA SER A 26 3.36 -3.68 -3.38
C SER A 26 4.45 -3.05 -4.23
N GLU A 27 4.37 -3.26 -5.53
CA GLU A 27 5.36 -2.71 -6.44
C GLU A 27 5.30 -1.19 -6.47
N MET A 28 4.10 -0.66 -6.46
CA MET A 28 3.93 0.79 -6.56
C MET A 28 4.30 1.52 -5.28
N THR A 29 4.03 0.90 -4.14
CA THR A 29 4.24 1.57 -2.87
C THR A 29 5.52 1.15 -2.16
N GLY A 30 6.10 0.04 -2.55
CA GLY A 30 7.27 -0.48 -1.86
C GLY A 30 6.94 -1.20 -0.56
N LEU A 31 5.68 -1.39 -0.25
CA LEU A 31 5.26 -2.13 0.93
C LEU A 31 5.16 -3.60 0.60
N SER A 32 5.32 -4.44 1.61
CA SER A 32 5.16 -5.87 1.39
C SER A 32 3.68 -6.20 1.23
N PRO A 33 3.37 -7.28 0.50
CA PRO A 33 1.96 -7.69 0.35
C PRO A 33 1.29 -7.93 1.70
N GLU A 34 2.05 -8.42 2.66
CA GLU A 34 1.50 -8.67 3.98
C GLU A 34 1.07 -7.39 4.67
N GLU A 35 1.89 -6.36 4.52
CA GLU A 35 1.54 -5.06 5.08
C GLU A 35 0.29 -4.52 4.43
N ILE A 36 0.20 -4.65 3.13
CA ILE A 36 -0.96 -4.15 2.40
C ILE A 36 -2.21 -4.91 2.81
N ASP A 37 -2.09 -6.22 2.97
CA ASP A 37 -3.25 -7.03 3.30
C ASP A 37 -3.82 -6.67 4.66
N SER A 38 -3.01 -6.16 5.56
CA SER A 38 -3.47 -5.81 6.89
C SER A 38 -3.98 -4.37 6.98
N LEU A 39 -3.96 -3.65 5.91
CA LEU A 39 -4.49 -2.28 5.91
C LEU A 39 -6.01 -2.24 5.94
#